data_703508d43aad0043c4ec714f481b735a
#
_entry.id   703508d43aad0043c4ec714f481b735a
#
_cell.length_a   1.000
_cell.length_b   1.000
_cell.length_c   1.000
_cell.angle_alpha   90.00
_cell.angle_beta   90.00
_cell.angle_gamma   90.00
#
_symmetry.space_group_name_H-M   'P 1'
#
loop_
_entity.id
_entity.type
_entity.pdbx_description
1 polymer ?
#
loop_
_entity_poly.entity_id
_entity_poly.type
_entity_poly.pdbx_seq_one_letter_code
_entity_poly.pdbx_strand_id
1 'polypeptide(L)'
;MTIRKIPRDPEGIESLKLYASLDPLVAVGADLKDPARLDEFLDRIKRGVSASVQKASRLHGLRVEALFRAMLVALGGFTLLTDVDGGEPYFDESDGPVKLPDFCLVDRDGQQLLVEVKSVSPRDPLKPHVISKTEMLGLQRYGELMKAPVAVAHYWSAWNRWTLVRLDKLKPKGKKYGIDFQTAVLSNELSRFGDCMVATRPPLTLILHVEEAGKQPAAGDRVQVKVTDVEIVAGSVTLKDGQELNLAWFLMLFGDWPAADPQMLSKDGVPHRIELSVNPMPEELEAVEHQGFGIVGMLSSMYSAMYNELTLMPEGEVRELRHEPDPGELAALIPDDYWDREDRALSLWRLHIEPPDRTALDARP
;
A
#
# COMPACT_ATOMS: atom_id res chain seq x y z
N MET A 1 -15.98 -4.68 12.06
CA MET A 1 -16.71 -4.08 10.90
C MET A 1 -16.51 -4.99 9.69
N THR A 2 -17.53 -5.27 8.87
CA THR A 2 -17.39 -6.15 7.70
C THR A 2 -17.35 -5.29 6.45
N ILE A 3 -16.17 -5.20 5.80
CA ILE A 3 -16.02 -4.53 4.51
C ILE A 3 -16.54 -5.47 3.44
N ARG A 4 -17.38 -4.95 2.55
CA ARG A 4 -17.97 -5.71 1.44
C ARG A 4 -17.69 -5.01 0.12
N LYS A 5 -17.17 -5.77 -0.86
CA LYS A 5 -17.07 -5.34 -2.25
C LYS A 5 -18.41 -5.53 -2.96
N ILE A 6 -18.85 -4.51 -3.70
CA ILE A 6 -19.93 -4.65 -4.66
C ILE A 6 -19.27 -4.87 -6.02
N PRO A 7 -19.31 -6.09 -6.60
CA PRO A 7 -18.68 -6.36 -7.89
C PRO A 7 -19.38 -5.60 -9.00
N ARG A 8 -18.63 -5.09 -9.97
CA ARG A 8 -19.16 -4.65 -11.26
C ARG A 8 -19.50 -5.88 -12.10
N ASP A 9 -20.43 -5.73 -13.04
CA ASP A 9 -20.74 -6.75 -14.03
C ASP A 9 -19.95 -6.46 -15.33
N PRO A 10 -18.72 -7.01 -15.49
CA PRO A 10 -17.89 -6.71 -16.66
C PRO A 10 -18.37 -7.40 -17.94
N GLU A 11 -19.18 -8.47 -17.82
CA GLU A 11 -19.69 -9.23 -18.97
C GLU A 11 -21.02 -8.68 -19.50
N GLY A 12 -21.68 -7.83 -18.72
CA GLY A 12 -22.98 -7.25 -19.08
C GLY A 12 -22.91 -5.78 -19.44
N ILE A 13 -23.47 -4.94 -18.56
CA ILE A 13 -23.66 -3.49 -18.80
C ILE A 13 -22.32 -2.76 -18.97
N GLU A 14 -21.26 -3.15 -18.25
CA GLU A 14 -19.97 -2.46 -18.33
C GLU A 14 -19.31 -2.64 -19.72
N SER A 15 -19.42 -3.82 -20.33
CA SER A 15 -18.93 -4.05 -21.69
C SER A 15 -19.71 -3.24 -22.73
N LEU A 16 -21.02 -3.11 -22.56
CA LEU A 16 -21.85 -2.27 -23.43
C LEU A 16 -21.54 -0.79 -23.28
N LYS A 17 -21.29 -0.29 -22.07
CA LYS A 17 -20.86 1.09 -21.84
C LYS A 17 -19.51 1.37 -22.50
N LEU A 18 -18.55 0.45 -22.37
CA LEU A 18 -17.26 0.57 -23.01
C LEU A 18 -17.39 0.58 -24.53
N TYR A 19 -18.24 -0.30 -25.08
CA TYR A 19 -18.53 -0.32 -26.51
C TYR A 19 -19.11 1.02 -26.98
N ALA A 20 -20.12 1.54 -26.27
CA ALA A 20 -20.75 2.81 -26.59
C ALA A 20 -19.78 4.01 -26.50
N SER A 21 -18.88 4.02 -25.49
CA SER A 21 -17.93 5.12 -25.30
C SER A 21 -16.79 5.15 -26.33
N LEU A 22 -16.43 3.99 -26.88
CA LEU A 22 -15.36 3.87 -27.88
C LEU A 22 -15.85 3.92 -29.31
N ASP A 23 -17.14 4.02 -29.53
CA ASP A 23 -17.75 4.15 -30.87
C ASP A 23 -18.19 5.60 -31.18
N PRO A 24 -17.25 6.56 -31.34
CA PRO A 24 -17.59 7.92 -31.79
C PRO A 24 -18.04 7.95 -33.26
N LEU A 25 -17.98 6.82 -33.95
CA LEU A 25 -18.34 6.63 -35.35
C LEU A 25 -19.69 5.93 -35.48
N VAL A 26 -20.63 6.09 -34.52
CA VAL A 26 -22.01 5.77 -34.79
C VAL A 26 -22.49 6.71 -35.88
N ALA A 27 -22.12 6.40 -37.13
CA ALA A 27 -22.76 6.99 -38.28
C ALA A 27 -24.27 6.78 -38.11
N VAL A 28 -25.01 7.85 -38.16
CA VAL A 28 -26.47 7.84 -38.05
C VAL A 28 -27.02 6.68 -38.91
N GLY A 29 -27.64 5.67 -38.30
CA GLY A 29 -28.24 4.53 -38.97
C GLY A 29 -27.48 3.22 -38.97
N ALA A 30 -26.35 3.10 -38.32
CA ALA A 30 -25.63 1.80 -38.24
C ALA A 30 -26.19 0.90 -37.13
N ASP A 31 -26.36 -0.40 -37.42
CA ASP A 31 -26.87 -1.39 -36.47
C ASP A 31 -25.79 -1.78 -35.45
N LEU A 32 -26.10 -1.64 -34.15
CA LEU A 32 -25.20 -2.10 -33.05
C LEU A 32 -24.93 -3.61 -33.10
N LYS A 33 -25.76 -4.37 -33.78
CA LYS A 33 -25.62 -5.83 -33.94
C LYS A 33 -24.79 -6.25 -35.15
N ASP A 34 -24.27 -5.29 -35.93
CA ASP A 34 -23.44 -5.59 -37.08
C ASP A 34 -22.11 -6.23 -36.61
N PRO A 35 -21.81 -7.49 -37.01
CA PRO A 35 -20.58 -8.18 -36.62
C PRO A 35 -19.31 -7.42 -37.02
N ALA A 36 -19.29 -6.75 -38.17
CA ALA A 36 -18.15 -5.99 -38.62
C ALA A 36 -17.78 -4.83 -37.68
N ARG A 37 -18.76 -4.24 -37.03
CA ARG A 37 -18.55 -3.18 -36.01
C ARG A 37 -17.97 -3.72 -34.73
N LEU A 38 -18.42 -4.91 -34.31
CA LEU A 38 -17.86 -5.58 -33.14
C LEU A 38 -16.39 -5.91 -33.37
N ASP A 39 -16.04 -6.41 -34.56
CA ASP A 39 -14.66 -6.71 -34.93
C ASP A 39 -13.77 -5.45 -34.93
N GLU A 40 -14.27 -4.35 -35.48
CA GLU A 40 -13.56 -3.05 -35.45
C GLU A 40 -13.36 -2.55 -34.03
N PHE A 41 -14.37 -2.66 -33.16
CA PHE A 41 -14.26 -2.32 -31.74
C PHE A 41 -13.19 -3.17 -31.05
N LEU A 42 -13.20 -4.48 -31.22
CA LEU A 42 -12.22 -5.40 -30.66
C LEU A 42 -10.80 -5.07 -31.15
N ASP A 43 -10.63 -4.75 -32.42
CA ASP A 43 -9.33 -4.33 -32.98
C ASP A 43 -8.86 -2.98 -32.40
N ARG A 44 -9.77 -2.05 -32.10
CA ARG A 44 -9.44 -0.79 -31.40
C ARG A 44 -8.97 -1.05 -29.98
N ILE A 45 -9.71 -1.89 -29.21
CA ILE A 45 -9.31 -2.29 -27.86
C ILE A 45 -7.94 -2.93 -27.91
N LYS A 46 -7.73 -3.89 -28.79
CA LYS A 46 -6.43 -4.60 -28.94
C LYS A 46 -5.29 -3.64 -29.21
N ARG A 47 -5.45 -2.71 -30.16
CA ARG A 47 -4.43 -1.67 -30.46
C ARG A 47 -4.20 -0.74 -29.29
N GLY A 48 -5.27 -0.27 -28.62
CA GLY A 48 -5.19 0.61 -27.45
C GLY A 48 -4.46 -0.04 -26.28
N VAL A 49 -4.79 -1.29 -25.95
CA VAL A 49 -4.12 -2.06 -24.90
C VAL A 49 -2.66 -2.29 -25.28
N SER A 50 -2.37 -2.78 -26.49
CA SER A 50 -0.99 -3.04 -26.95
C SER A 50 -0.12 -1.79 -26.88
N ALA A 51 -0.64 -0.63 -27.28
CA ALA A 51 0.10 0.66 -27.21
C ALA A 51 0.27 1.15 -25.75
N SER A 52 -0.69 0.85 -24.87
CA SER A 52 -0.66 1.28 -23.48
C SER A 52 0.29 0.43 -22.64
N VAL A 53 0.36 -0.87 -22.87
CA VAL A 53 1.27 -1.80 -22.19
C VAL A 53 2.74 -1.47 -22.48
N GLN A 54 3.05 -0.86 -23.63
CA GLN A 54 4.40 -0.42 -23.94
C GLN A 54 4.84 0.85 -23.18
N LYS A 55 3.93 1.51 -22.47
CA LYS A 55 4.22 2.73 -21.70
C LYS A 55 4.40 2.40 -20.21
N ALA A 56 5.64 2.08 -19.81
CA ALA A 56 5.97 1.71 -18.43
C ALA A 56 5.44 2.70 -17.39
N SER A 57 5.54 4.02 -17.64
CA SER A 57 5.02 5.03 -16.71
C SER A 57 3.49 4.96 -16.49
N ARG A 58 2.72 4.59 -17.52
CA ARG A 58 1.27 4.42 -17.41
C ARG A 58 0.93 3.17 -16.61
N LEU A 59 1.62 2.05 -16.88
CA LEU A 59 1.44 0.81 -16.13
C LEU A 59 1.76 1.01 -14.64
N HIS A 60 2.88 1.68 -14.35
CA HIS A 60 3.25 2.02 -12.98
C HIS A 60 2.21 2.92 -12.30
N GLY A 61 1.68 3.94 -13.00
CA GLY A 61 0.63 4.81 -12.47
C GLY A 61 -0.61 4.02 -12.06
N LEU A 62 -1.21 3.27 -12.99
CA LEU A 62 -2.39 2.44 -12.74
C LEU A 62 -2.17 1.41 -11.63
N ARG A 63 -0.97 0.80 -11.60
CA ARG A 63 -0.61 -0.14 -10.53
C ARG A 63 -0.54 0.55 -9.16
N VAL A 64 0.01 1.76 -9.07
CA VAL A 64 0.11 2.52 -7.81
C VAL A 64 -1.28 2.97 -7.32
N GLU A 65 -2.18 3.36 -8.22
CA GLU A 65 -3.59 3.60 -7.89
C GLU A 65 -4.25 2.33 -7.34
N ALA A 66 -4.04 1.19 -7.99
CA ALA A 66 -4.54 -0.11 -7.51
C ALA A 66 -3.92 -0.51 -6.15
N LEU A 67 -2.62 -0.26 -5.93
CA LEU A 67 -1.95 -0.47 -4.65
C LEU A 67 -2.54 0.41 -3.54
N PHE A 68 -2.79 1.70 -3.82
CA PHE A 68 -3.42 2.60 -2.84
C PHE A 68 -4.79 2.08 -2.40
N ARG A 69 -5.63 1.69 -3.36
CA ARG A 69 -6.92 1.07 -3.07
C ARG A 69 -6.76 -0.19 -2.22
N ALA A 70 -5.90 -1.11 -2.63
CA ALA A 70 -5.68 -2.38 -1.94
C ALA A 70 -5.19 -2.16 -0.50
N MET A 71 -4.25 -1.26 -0.30
CA MET A 71 -3.75 -0.86 1.01
C MET A 71 -4.86 -0.33 1.93
N LEU A 72 -5.70 0.58 1.44
CA LEU A 72 -6.82 1.10 2.22
C LEU A 72 -7.82 0.01 2.59
N VAL A 73 -8.13 -0.90 1.64
CA VAL A 73 -9.03 -2.04 1.88
C VAL A 73 -8.45 -2.98 2.95
N ALA A 74 -7.14 -3.24 2.92
CA ALA A 74 -6.44 -4.05 3.92
C ALA A 74 -6.44 -3.36 5.31
N LEU A 75 -6.19 -2.05 5.38
CA LEU A 75 -6.25 -1.25 6.62
C LEU A 75 -7.66 -1.18 7.21
N GLY A 76 -8.69 -1.12 6.37
CA GLY A 76 -10.09 -1.18 6.80
C GLY A 76 -10.62 0.06 7.52
N GLY A 77 -9.89 1.18 7.56
CA GLY A 77 -10.22 2.38 8.33
C GLY A 77 -11.22 3.35 7.65
N PHE A 78 -12.06 2.90 6.73
CA PHE A 78 -13.01 3.73 5.99
C PHE A 78 -14.43 3.17 6.06
N THR A 79 -15.42 4.02 5.75
CA THR A 79 -16.83 3.63 5.59
C THR A 79 -17.17 3.39 4.11
N LEU A 80 -16.63 4.22 3.20
CA LEU A 80 -16.80 4.07 1.75
C LEU A 80 -15.48 4.37 1.05
N LEU A 81 -15.13 3.54 0.08
CA LEU A 81 -14.06 3.76 -0.90
C LEU A 81 -14.63 3.48 -2.29
N THR A 82 -14.57 4.44 -3.17
CA THR A 82 -15.00 4.28 -4.56
C THR A 82 -14.10 5.04 -5.51
N ASP A 83 -13.99 4.56 -6.75
CA ASP A 83 -13.36 5.31 -7.81
C ASP A 83 -14.20 6.53 -8.15
N VAL A 84 -13.57 7.63 -8.47
CA VAL A 84 -14.19 8.73 -9.17
C VAL A 84 -14.06 8.42 -10.67
N ASP A 85 -14.93 7.50 -11.14
CA ASP A 85 -14.99 7.17 -12.57
C ASP A 85 -15.68 8.32 -13.29
N GLY A 86 -14.88 9.11 -13.97
CA GLY A 86 -15.34 10.34 -14.55
C GLY A 86 -16.21 10.18 -15.79
N GLY A 87 -16.12 9.08 -16.50
CA GLY A 87 -16.69 9.05 -17.84
C GLY A 87 -16.28 10.30 -18.64
N GLU A 88 -17.24 10.94 -19.30
CA GLU A 88 -17.06 12.24 -19.97
C GLU A 88 -17.77 13.34 -19.18
N PRO A 89 -17.08 14.07 -18.28
CA PRO A 89 -17.71 15.10 -17.48
C PRO A 89 -18.07 16.33 -18.33
N TYR A 90 -19.25 16.87 -18.11
CA TYR A 90 -19.65 18.18 -18.60
C TYR A 90 -19.54 19.19 -17.49
N PHE A 91 -18.87 20.31 -17.73
CA PHE A 91 -18.70 21.38 -16.73
C PHE A 91 -18.67 22.75 -17.40
N ASP A 92 -19.00 23.79 -16.63
CA ASP A 92 -18.89 25.17 -17.09
C ASP A 92 -17.41 25.61 -17.06
N GLU A 93 -16.83 25.80 -18.25
CA GLU A 93 -15.42 26.20 -18.42
C GLU A 93 -15.16 27.65 -18.01
N SER A 94 -16.18 28.51 -17.89
CA SER A 94 -16.03 29.94 -17.56
C SER A 94 -15.30 30.16 -16.23
N ASP A 95 -15.41 29.24 -15.30
CA ASP A 95 -14.77 29.27 -13.99
C ASP A 95 -13.43 28.53 -13.89
N GLY A 96 -12.88 28.08 -15.03
CA GLY A 96 -11.57 27.45 -15.11
C GLY A 96 -11.61 25.92 -15.23
N PRO A 97 -10.41 25.28 -15.24
CA PRO A 97 -10.28 23.85 -15.47
C PRO A 97 -10.87 23.02 -14.32
N VAL A 98 -11.40 21.86 -14.65
CA VAL A 98 -11.81 20.82 -13.71
C VAL A 98 -10.93 19.59 -13.93
N LYS A 99 -10.45 18.97 -12.85
CA LYS A 99 -9.78 17.68 -12.86
C LYS A 99 -10.42 16.78 -11.83
N LEU A 100 -10.84 15.60 -12.27
CA LEU A 100 -11.36 14.56 -11.40
C LEU A 100 -10.20 13.88 -10.66
N PRO A 101 -10.30 13.67 -9.35
CA PRO A 101 -9.36 12.85 -8.59
C PRO A 101 -9.62 11.34 -8.83
N ASP A 102 -8.72 10.49 -8.39
CA ASP A 102 -8.82 9.04 -8.62
C ASP A 102 -9.89 8.38 -7.72
N PHE A 103 -10.02 8.83 -6.45
CA PHE A 103 -10.89 8.19 -5.46
C PHE A 103 -11.74 9.18 -4.67
N CYS A 104 -12.89 8.68 -4.21
CA CYS A 104 -13.67 9.27 -3.14
C CYS A 104 -13.66 8.33 -1.94
N LEU A 105 -13.26 8.86 -0.78
CA LEU A 105 -13.22 8.19 0.51
C LEU A 105 -14.25 8.82 1.45
N VAL A 106 -14.83 8.00 2.32
CA VAL A 106 -15.56 8.47 3.50
C VAL A 106 -14.93 7.77 4.70
N ASP A 107 -14.43 8.52 5.65
CA ASP A 107 -13.85 7.96 6.87
C ASP A 107 -14.93 7.43 7.83
N ARG A 108 -14.51 6.94 9.01
CA ARG A 108 -15.43 6.39 10.01
C ARG A 108 -16.31 7.45 10.66
N ASP A 109 -15.91 8.71 10.63
CA ASP A 109 -16.65 9.87 11.15
C ASP A 109 -17.63 10.45 10.12
N GLY A 110 -17.72 9.83 8.93
CA GLY A 110 -18.60 10.25 7.84
C GLY A 110 -18.06 11.42 7.01
N GLN A 111 -16.79 11.81 7.19
CA GLN A 111 -16.18 12.90 6.45
C GLN A 111 -15.68 12.42 5.09
N GLN A 112 -16.13 13.09 4.04
CA GLN A 112 -15.72 12.83 2.67
C GLN A 112 -14.34 13.43 2.37
N LEU A 113 -13.52 12.70 1.63
CA LEU A 113 -12.22 13.12 1.13
C LEU A 113 -12.05 12.64 -0.32
N LEU A 114 -11.71 13.55 -1.21
CA LEU A 114 -11.34 13.24 -2.59
C LEU A 114 -9.84 13.05 -2.69
N VAL A 115 -9.37 12.01 -3.38
CA VAL A 115 -7.95 11.64 -3.37
C VAL A 115 -7.41 11.48 -4.78
N GLU A 116 -6.37 12.22 -5.09
CA GLU A 116 -5.50 12.04 -6.25
C GLU A 116 -4.27 11.22 -5.85
N VAL A 117 -3.90 10.19 -6.60
CA VAL A 117 -2.75 9.32 -6.33
C VAL A 117 -1.56 9.69 -7.21
N LYS A 118 -0.38 9.77 -6.62
CA LYS A 118 0.87 10.07 -7.32
C LYS A 118 1.98 9.10 -6.94
N SER A 119 2.58 8.48 -7.94
CA SER A 119 3.83 7.75 -7.79
C SER A 119 5.01 8.69 -7.90
N VAL A 120 5.88 8.73 -6.89
CA VAL A 120 6.98 9.68 -6.77
C VAL A 120 8.27 8.93 -6.45
N SER A 121 9.33 9.15 -7.22
CA SER A 121 10.62 8.48 -7.05
C SER A 121 11.78 9.46 -6.88
N PRO A 122 11.76 10.38 -5.91
CA PRO A 122 12.93 11.20 -5.63
C PRO A 122 13.97 10.37 -4.87
N ARG A 123 15.25 10.58 -5.17
CA ARG A 123 16.36 10.03 -4.37
C ARG A 123 16.77 10.95 -3.23
N ASP A 124 16.35 12.19 -3.27
CA ASP A 124 16.61 13.24 -2.30
C ASP A 124 15.29 13.59 -1.58
N PRO A 125 15.18 13.41 -0.25
CA PRO A 125 13.97 13.69 0.51
C PRO A 125 13.59 15.18 0.53
N LEU A 126 14.54 16.07 0.25
CA LEU A 126 14.29 17.52 0.17
C LEU A 126 13.83 17.95 -1.23
N LYS A 127 13.94 17.07 -2.23
CA LYS A 127 13.47 17.37 -3.58
C LYS A 127 11.95 17.25 -3.64
N PRO A 128 11.22 18.38 -3.86
CA PRO A 128 9.77 18.35 -3.85
C PRO A 128 9.22 17.58 -5.07
N HIS A 129 8.17 16.80 -4.83
CA HIS A 129 7.24 16.43 -5.89
C HIS A 129 6.41 17.66 -6.26
N VAL A 130 6.15 17.86 -7.54
CA VAL A 130 5.44 19.04 -8.04
C VAL A 130 4.35 18.67 -9.02
N ILE A 131 3.20 19.32 -8.90
CA ILE A 131 2.08 19.26 -9.85
C ILE A 131 1.95 20.60 -10.58
N SER A 132 1.39 20.60 -11.77
CA SER A 132 1.18 21.83 -12.56
C SER A 132 0.13 22.73 -11.88
N LYS A 133 0.18 24.04 -12.18
CA LYS A 133 -0.84 24.98 -11.71
C LYS A 133 -2.24 24.60 -12.23
N THR A 134 -2.34 24.16 -13.47
CA THR A 134 -3.62 23.72 -14.08
C THR A 134 -4.19 22.52 -13.35
N GLU A 135 -3.35 21.53 -13.02
CA GLU A 135 -3.75 20.36 -12.27
C GLU A 135 -4.21 20.71 -10.85
N MET A 136 -3.44 21.56 -10.15
CA MET A 136 -3.77 22.06 -8.82
C MET A 136 -5.14 22.75 -8.82
N LEU A 137 -5.35 23.69 -9.73
CA LEU A 137 -6.61 24.43 -9.85
C LEU A 137 -7.78 23.53 -10.24
N GLY A 138 -7.53 22.57 -11.14
CA GLY A 138 -8.57 21.61 -11.56
C GLY A 138 -9.06 20.73 -10.43
N LEU A 139 -8.14 20.20 -9.61
CA LEU A 139 -8.46 19.41 -8.41
C LEU A 139 -9.19 20.27 -7.35
N GLN A 140 -8.69 21.49 -7.11
CA GLN A 140 -9.33 22.41 -6.18
C GLN A 140 -10.77 22.73 -6.60
N ARG A 141 -10.97 23.06 -7.88
CA ARG A 141 -12.30 23.35 -8.44
C ARG A 141 -13.25 22.17 -8.30
N TYR A 142 -12.77 20.96 -8.57
CA TYR A 142 -13.60 19.77 -8.39
C TYR A 142 -14.02 19.58 -6.93
N GLY A 143 -13.08 19.80 -5.99
CA GLY A 143 -13.39 19.76 -4.56
C GLY A 143 -14.43 20.79 -4.13
N GLU A 144 -14.36 22.02 -4.66
CA GLU A 144 -15.35 23.08 -4.42
C GLU A 144 -16.73 22.69 -4.93
N LEU A 145 -16.82 22.16 -6.18
CA LEU A 145 -18.07 21.69 -6.76
C LEU A 145 -18.70 20.55 -5.95
N MET A 146 -17.87 19.62 -5.48
CA MET A 146 -18.31 18.47 -4.69
C MET A 146 -18.49 18.80 -3.20
N LYS A 147 -18.11 20.02 -2.76
CA LYS A 147 -18.07 20.43 -1.34
C LYS A 147 -17.29 19.47 -0.45
N ALA A 148 -16.23 18.91 -0.99
CA ALA A 148 -15.38 17.95 -0.32
C ALA A 148 -13.91 18.36 -0.43
N PRO A 149 -13.12 18.20 0.64
CA PRO A 149 -11.69 18.47 0.59
C PRO A 149 -10.98 17.50 -0.36
N VAL A 150 -9.89 17.98 -0.96
CA VAL A 150 -9.01 17.17 -1.82
C VAL A 150 -7.68 16.94 -1.13
N ALA A 151 -7.18 15.72 -1.22
CA ALA A 151 -5.84 15.32 -0.78
C ALA A 151 -5.07 14.64 -1.93
N VAL A 152 -3.76 14.62 -1.80
CA VAL A 152 -2.87 13.88 -2.70
C VAL A 152 -2.22 12.75 -1.91
N ALA A 153 -2.42 11.53 -2.35
CA ALA A 153 -1.74 10.36 -1.85
C ALA A 153 -0.43 10.18 -2.63
N HIS A 154 0.70 10.37 -1.97
CA HIS A 154 2.00 10.19 -2.58
C HIS A 154 2.58 8.83 -2.18
N TYR A 155 2.88 8.00 -3.16
CA TYR A 155 3.72 6.83 -2.98
C TYR A 155 5.18 7.19 -3.26
N TRP A 156 5.98 7.33 -2.21
CA TRP A 156 7.41 7.62 -2.27
C TRP A 156 8.17 6.32 -2.49
N SER A 157 8.24 5.89 -3.75
CA SER A 157 8.69 4.54 -4.12
C SER A 157 10.14 4.23 -3.70
N ALA A 158 11.02 5.26 -3.64
CA ALA A 158 12.40 5.09 -3.20
C ALA A 158 12.53 4.64 -1.73
N TRP A 159 11.52 4.92 -0.91
CA TRP A 159 11.49 4.59 0.53
C TRP A 159 10.33 3.69 0.89
N ASN A 160 9.55 3.24 -0.08
CA ASN A 160 8.33 2.44 0.15
C ASN A 160 7.42 3.08 1.21
N ARG A 161 7.12 4.38 1.06
CA ARG A 161 6.31 5.14 2.04
C ARG A 161 5.12 5.81 1.37
N TRP A 162 4.02 5.87 2.11
CA TRP A 162 2.82 6.61 1.73
C TRP A 162 2.65 7.85 2.59
N THR A 163 2.15 8.91 1.96
CA THR A 163 1.64 10.09 2.66
C THR A 163 0.36 10.54 1.98
N LEU A 164 -0.67 10.84 2.77
CA LEU A 164 -1.93 11.43 2.34
C LEU A 164 -1.97 12.87 2.84
N VAL A 165 -1.87 13.83 1.93
CA VAL A 165 -1.67 15.24 2.28
C VAL A 165 -2.74 16.10 1.64
N ARG A 166 -3.38 16.96 2.43
CA ARG A 166 -4.38 17.93 1.94
C ARG A 166 -3.77 18.82 0.86
N LEU A 167 -4.58 19.14 -0.16
CA LEU A 167 -4.14 19.91 -1.30
C LEU A 167 -3.60 21.31 -0.92
N ASP A 168 -4.15 21.92 0.13
CA ASP A 168 -3.73 23.24 0.67
C ASP A 168 -2.34 23.23 1.33
N LYS A 169 -1.79 22.06 1.67
CA LYS A 169 -0.42 21.92 2.20
C LYS A 169 0.65 21.99 1.10
N LEU A 170 0.29 21.82 -0.16
CA LEU A 170 1.22 22.01 -1.28
C LEU A 170 1.54 23.48 -1.46
N LYS A 171 2.83 23.83 -1.51
CA LYS A 171 3.29 25.22 -1.58
C LYS A 171 3.66 25.63 -3.00
N PRO A 172 3.47 26.92 -3.37
CA PRO A 172 3.91 27.43 -4.65
C PRO A 172 5.42 27.24 -4.87
N LYS A 173 5.79 26.72 -6.02
CA LYS A 173 7.16 26.52 -6.50
C LYS A 173 7.26 27.07 -7.95
N GLY A 174 7.37 28.38 -8.11
CA GLY A 174 7.30 29.06 -9.39
C GLY A 174 5.93 28.90 -10.07
N LYS A 175 5.88 28.21 -11.23
CA LYS A 175 4.62 27.94 -11.97
C LYS A 175 3.95 26.61 -11.55
N LYS A 176 4.42 25.97 -10.48
CA LYS A 176 3.93 24.67 -9.99
C LYS A 176 3.62 24.76 -8.50
N TYR A 177 3.01 23.70 -7.96
CA TYR A 177 2.82 23.50 -6.54
C TYR A 177 3.54 22.23 -6.12
N GLY A 178 4.14 22.20 -4.94
CA GLY A 178 4.92 21.05 -4.54
C GLY A 178 5.03 20.86 -3.04
N ILE A 179 5.44 19.65 -2.68
CA ILE A 179 5.72 19.23 -1.32
C ILE A 179 6.93 18.30 -1.33
N ASP A 180 7.84 18.47 -0.38
CA ASP A 180 8.94 17.52 -0.12
C ASP A 180 8.50 16.41 0.84
N PHE A 181 9.31 15.35 0.92
CA PHE A 181 8.97 14.18 1.71
C PHE A 181 8.81 14.49 3.21
N GLN A 182 9.70 15.32 3.78
CA GLN A 182 9.63 15.65 5.21
C GLN A 182 8.33 16.39 5.55
N THR A 183 7.99 17.41 4.75
CA THR A 183 6.73 18.15 4.91
C THR A 183 5.52 17.24 4.71
N ALA A 184 5.58 16.30 3.76
CA ALA A 184 4.51 15.37 3.50
C ALA A 184 4.30 14.40 4.67
N VAL A 185 5.36 13.89 5.29
CA VAL A 185 5.27 13.03 6.49
C VAL A 185 4.64 13.78 7.66
N LEU A 186 5.06 15.04 7.92
CA LEU A 186 4.50 15.86 8.99
C LEU A 186 3.02 16.25 8.78
N SER A 187 2.55 16.19 7.51
CA SER A 187 1.17 16.53 7.14
C SER A 187 0.35 15.28 6.77
N ASN A 188 0.83 14.09 7.10
CA ASN A 188 0.22 12.84 6.69
C ASN A 188 -1.07 12.55 7.48
N GLU A 189 -2.17 12.31 6.76
CA GLU A 189 -3.48 11.98 7.33
C GLU A 189 -3.87 10.49 7.18
N LEU A 190 -2.96 9.60 6.77
CA LEU A 190 -3.28 8.18 6.58
C LEU A 190 -3.69 7.46 7.88
N SER A 191 -3.28 7.97 9.04
CA SER A 191 -3.71 7.43 10.34
C SER A 191 -5.24 7.44 10.51
N ARG A 192 -5.96 8.35 9.85
CA ARG A 192 -7.45 8.37 9.81
C ARG A 192 -8.04 7.11 9.19
N PHE A 193 -7.27 6.44 8.35
CA PHE A 193 -7.69 5.24 7.62
C PHE A 193 -7.05 3.97 8.18
N GLY A 194 -6.49 4.05 9.41
CA GLY A 194 -5.96 2.90 10.14
C GLY A 194 -4.46 2.65 9.98
N ASP A 195 -3.74 3.51 9.24
CA ASP A 195 -2.28 3.38 9.15
C ASP A 195 -1.61 3.77 10.46
N CYS A 196 -0.61 3.01 10.87
CA CYS A 196 0.18 3.28 12.06
C CYS A 196 1.59 2.68 11.96
N MET A 197 2.51 3.18 12.75
CA MET A 197 3.76 2.49 13.01
C MET A 197 3.53 1.37 14.01
N VAL A 198 4.15 0.23 13.73
CA VAL A 198 4.14 -0.94 14.60
C VAL A 198 5.54 -1.12 15.18
N ALA A 199 5.61 -1.33 16.49
CA ALA A 199 6.86 -1.60 17.19
C ALA A 199 6.73 -2.85 18.03
N THR A 200 7.85 -3.56 18.22
CA THR A 200 7.94 -4.76 19.07
C THR A 200 9.30 -4.87 19.75
N ARG A 201 9.47 -5.84 20.63
CA ARG A 201 10.77 -6.15 21.26
C ARG A 201 11.64 -6.93 20.29
N PRO A 202 12.83 -6.42 19.95
CA PRO A 202 13.79 -7.17 19.15
C PRO A 202 14.54 -8.23 20.00
N PRO A 203 15.17 -9.22 19.32
CA PRO A 203 14.98 -9.58 17.92
C PRO A 203 13.67 -10.31 17.67
N LEU A 204 13.21 -10.37 16.41
CA LEU A 204 12.29 -11.40 15.96
C LEU A 204 13.10 -12.50 15.29
N THR A 205 13.01 -13.73 15.80
CA THR A 205 13.84 -14.85 15.34
C THR A 205 12.98 -16.05 14.97
N LEU A 206 13.12 -16.50 13.73
CA LEU A 206 12.62 -17.79 13.27
C LEU A 206 13.67 -18.85 13.58
N ILE A 207 13.29 -19.88 14.30
CA ILE A 207 14.14 -21.01 14.67
C ILE A 207 13.66 -22.25 13.93
N LEU A 208 14.55 -22.84 13.14
CA LEU A 208 14.33 -24.12 12.50
C LEU A 208 15.09 -25.18 13.28
N HIS A 209 14.38 -26.12 13.91
CA HIS A 209 14.99 -27.33 14.46
C HIS A 209 15.25 -28.30 13.32
N VAL A 210 16.47 -28.80 13.24
CA VAL A 210 16.90 -29.60 12.09
C VAL A 210 17.59 -30.89 12.53
N GLU A 211 17.46 -31.91 11.66
CA GLU A 211 18.17 -33.17 11.75
C GLU A 211 18.98 -33.39 10.47
N GLU A 212 20.08 -34.13 10.57
CA GLU A 212 20.87 -34.50 9.41
C GLU A 212 20.04 -35.36 8.42
N ALA A 213 19.92 -34.93 7.16
CA ALA A 213 19.18 -35.66 6.15
C ALA A 213 20.05 -36.74 5.49
N GLY A 214 20.25 -37.86 6.21
CA GLY A 214 20.90 -39.05 5.64
C GLY A 214 22.41 -38.93 5.43
N LYS A 215 23.04 -39.94 4.78
CA LYS A 215 24.46 -39.93 4.43
C LYS A 215 24.74 -38.82 3.43
N GLN A 216 25.51 -37.82 3.87
CA GLN A 216 25.94 -36.72 3.01
C GLN A 216 26.86 -37.19 1.87
N PRO A 217 26.73 -36.66 0.66
CA PRO A 217 27.79 -36.79 -0.33
C PRO A 217 29.02 -36.02 0.15
N ALA A 218 30.14 -36.67 0.18
CA ALA A 218 31.44 -36.18 0.68
C ALA A 218 32.11 -35.12 -0.24
N ALA A 219 31.37 -34.16 -0.77
CA ALA A 219 31.94 -33.10 -1.63
C ALA A 219 31.17 -31.79 -1.51
N GLY A 220 31.76 -30.80 -0.85
CA GLY A 220 31.37 -29.39 -0.91
C GLY A 220 30.75 -28.83 0.39
N ASP A 221 30.75 -27.52 0.51
CA ASP A 221 30.27 -26.72 1.67
C ASP A 221 28.74 -26.75 1.86
N ARG A 222 28.03 -27.77 1.35
CA ARG A 222 26.56 -27.89 1.40
C ARG A 222 26.17 -28.96 2.41
N VAL A 223 25.42 -28.54 3.43
CA VAL A 223 24.81 -29.46 4.39
C VAL A 223 23.33 -29.62 4.02
N GLN A 224 22.86 -30.85 3.87
CA GLN A 224 21.46 -31.14 3.68
C GLN A 224 20.83 -31.48 5.04
N VAL A 225 19.83 -30.68 5.44
CA VAL A 225 19.12 -30.84 6.71
C VAL A 225 17.63 -31.06 6.47
N LYS A 226 16.98 -31.79 7.37
CA LYS A 226 15.54 -31.94 7.41
C LYS A 226 15.02 -31.07 8.56
N VAL A 227 14.08 -30.16 8.28
CA VAL A 227 13.38 -29.39 9.30
C VAL A 227 12.39 -30.29 10.02
N THR A 228 12.48 -30.35 11.34
CA THR A 228 11.64 -31.20 12.20
C THR A 228 10.64 -30.39 13.00
N ASP A 229 10.97 -29.11 13.33
CA ASP A 229 10.08 -28.19 14.04
C ASP A 229 10.45 -26.74 13.72
N VAL A 230 9.49 -25.82 13.95
CA VAL A 230 9.64 -24.38 13.68
C VAL A 230 9.10 -23.59 14.86
N GLU A 231 9.90 -22.65 15.37
CA GLU A 231 9.50 -21.72 16.42
C GLU A 231 9.73 -20.27 15.97
N ILE A 232 8.91 -19.34 16.48
CA ILE A 232 9.20 -17.90 16.40
C ILE A 232 9.36 -17.36 17.82
N VAL A 233 10.44 -16.60 18.00
CA VAL A 233 10.81 -15.97 19.29
C VAL A 233 10.81 -14.46 19.11
N ALA A 234 10.12 -13.74 20.00
CA ALA A 234 10.11 -12.29 20.08
C ALA A 234 10.89 -11.84 21.33
N GLY A 235 12.07 -11.24 21.14
CA GLY A 235 12.99 -10.98 22.24
C GLY A 235 13.47 -12.27 22.90
N SER A 236 12.91 -12.59 24.07
CA SER A 236 13.23 -13.81 24.81
C SER A 236 12.03 -14.76 24.97
N VAL A 237 10.90 -14.48 24.29
CA VAL A 237 9.64 -15.20 24.49
C VAL A 237 9.29 -16.00 23.24
N THR A 238 9.14 -17.31 23.37
CA THR A 238 8.63 -18.19 22.29
C THR A 238 7.13 -17.97 22.12
N LEU A 239 6.71 -17.63 20.91
CA LEU A 239 5.32 -17.44 20.55
C LEU A 239 4.64 -18.80 20.34
N LYS A 240 3.37 -18.91 20.80
CA LYS A 240 2.58 -20.15 20.68
C LYS A 240 1.18 -19.88 20.12
N ASP A 241 0.68 -18.67 20.29
CA ASP A 241 -0.62 -18.27 19.76
C ASP A 241 -0.54 -18.13 18.24
N GLY A 242 -1.47 -18.72 17.50
CA GLY A 242 -1.45 -18.73 16.04
C GLY A 242 -1.56 -17.33 15.42
N GLN A 243 -2.26 -16.41 16.08
CA GLN A 243 -2.37 -15.03 15.62
C GLN A 243 -1.07 -14.27 15.83
N GLU A 244 -0.41 -14.43 16.98
CA GLU A 244 0.89 -13.84 17.27
C GLU A 244 1.98 -14.39 16.33
N LEU A 245 1.94 -15.68 16.01
CA LEU A 245 2.83 -16.30 15.04
C LEU A 245 2.67 -15.68 13.64
N ASN A 246 1.42 -15.52 13.17
CA ASN A 246 1.13 -14.89 11.88
C ASN A 246 1.58 -13.43 11.86
N LEU A 247 1.32 -12.70 12.94
CA LEU A 247 1.75 -11.30 13.07
C LEU A 247 3.28 -11.18 13.08
N ALA A 248 3.98 -11.97 13.90
CA ALA A 248 5.42 -11.94 13.95
C ALA A 248 6.04 -12.32 12.59
N TRP A 249 5.49 -13.31 11.92
CA TRP A 249 5.90 -13.69 10.57
C TRP A 249 5.74 -12.56 9.56
N PHE A 250 4.59 -11.87 9.57
CA PHE A 250 4.34 -10.71 8.72
C PHE A 250 5.35 -9.57 9.00
N LEU A 251 5.62 -9.28 10.27
CA LEU A 251 6.59 -8.28 10.68
C LEU A 251 8.02 -8.63 10.22
N MET A 252 8.39 -9.91 10.29
CA MET A 252 9.71 -10.38 9.84
C MET A 252 9.88 -10.29 8.32
N LEU A 253 8.83 -10.59 7.55
CA LEU A 253 8.89 -10.59 6.10
C LEU A 253 8.83 -9.19 5.49
N PHE A 254 7.99 -8.32 6.03
CA PHE A 254 7.62 -7.05 5.39
C PHE A 254 8.00 -5.81 6.21
N GLY A 255 8.53 -6.00 7.42
CA GLY A 255 9.04 -4.91 8.24
C GLY A 255 10.33 -4.31 7.72
N ASP A 256 10.75 -3.20 8.30
CA ASP A 256 11.95 -2.44 7.91
C ASP A 256 13.25 -3.01 8.55
N TRP A 257 13.12 -3.95 9.47
CA TRP A 257 14.30 -4.53 10.13
C TRP A 257 15.08 -5.43 9.18
N PRO A 258 16.38 -5.20 9.02
CA PRO A 258 17.23 -6.04 8.20
C PRO A 258 17.38 -7.45 8.79
N ALA A 259 17.47 -8.42 7.89
CA ALA A 259 17.84 -9.78 8.27
C ALA A 259 19.32 -9.84 8.68
N ALA A 260 19.59 -10.48 9.81
CA ALA A 260 20.94 -10.84 10.21
C ALA A 260 21.42 -12.08 9.42
N ASP A 261 22.74 -12.30 9.43
CA ASP A 261 23.28 -13.52 8.85
C ASP A 261 22.71 -14.76 9.56
N PRO A 262 22.27 -15.80 8.81
CA PRO A 262 21.76 -17.02 9.39
C PRO A 262 22.78 -17.66 10.34
N GLN A 263 22.35 -18.04 11.54
CA GLN A 263 23.19 -18.73 12.52
C GLN A 263 22.86 -20.22 12.52
N MET A 264 23.85 -21.06 12.24
CA MET A 264 23.71 -22.52 12.34
C MET A 264 24.41 -23.03 13.57
N LEU A 265 23.63 -23.58 14.50
CA LEU A 265 24.14 -24.18 15.75
C LEU A 265 24.28 -25.67 15.57
N SER A 266 25.48 -26.19 15.96
CA SER A 266 25.80 -27.61 15.89
C SER A 266 26.05 -28.16 17.28
N LYS A 267 25.61 -29.40 17.52
CA LYS A 267 25.95 -30.19 18.70
C LYS A 267 26.73 -31.41 18.26
N ASP A 268 27.92 -31.58 18.83
CA ASP A 268 28.85 -32.68 18.46
C ASP A 268 29.17 -32.71 16.94
N GLY A 269 29.24 -31.53 16.31
CA GLY A 269 29.50 -31.38 14.86
C GLY A 269 28.29 -31.62 13.95
N VAL A 270 27.11 -31.92 14.50
CA VAL A 270 25.86 -32.12 13.73
C VAL A 270 24.97 -30.88 13.89
N PRO A 271 24.54 -30.27 12.77
CA PRO A 271 23.55 -29.18 12.81
C PRO A 271 22.25 -29.64 13.49
N HIS A 272 21.78 -28.84 14.46
CA HIS A 272 20.51 -29.14 15.13
C HIS A 272 19.56 -27.95 15.17
N ARG A 273 20.04 -26.74 14.86
CA ARG A 273 19.24 -25.51 14.91
C ARG A 273 19.77 -24.49 13.92
N ILE A 274 18.87 -23.83 13.18
CA ILE A 274 19.16 -22.68 12.33
C ILE A 274 18.32 -21.51 12.82
N GLU A 275 18.94 -20.37 13.04
CA GLU A 275 18.28 -19.14 13.47
C GLU A 275 18.34 -18.09 12.37
N LEU A 276 17.18 -17.53 12.05
CA LEU A 276 16.98 -16.45 11.08
C LEU A 276 16.38 -15.27 11.83
N SER A 277 17.17 -14.24 12.09
CA SER A 277 16.73 -13.10 12.90
C SER A 277 16.61 -11.83 12.08
N VAL A 278 15.64 -10.99 12.44
CA VAL A 278 15.54 -9.59 12.00
C VAL A 278 15.73 -8.68 13.22
N ASN A 279 16.47 -7.60 13.04
CA ASN A 279 16.86 -6.69 14.11
C ASN A 279 16.73 -5.24 13.65
N PRO A 280 16.52 -4.28 14.58
CA PRO A 280 16.68 -2.86 14.29
C PRO A 280 18.05 -2.55 13.67
N MET A 281 18.13 -1.44 12.93
CA MET A 281 19.41 -0.96 12.42
C MET A 281 20.38 -0.65 13.57
N PRO A 282 21.71 -0.81 13.38
CA PRO A 282 22.70 -0.56 14.43
C PRO A 282 22.60 0.84 15.08
N GLU A 283 22.26 1.86 14.31
CA GLU A 283 22.06 3.23 14.78
C GLU A 283 20.83 3.43 15.67
N GLU A 284 19.90 2.49 15.67
CA GLU A 284 18.69 2.50 16.48
C GLU A 284 18.83 1.75 17.80
N LEU A 285 19.87 0.92 17.95
CA LEU A 285 20.03 0.01 19.09
C LEU A 285 20.08 0.73 20.43
N GLU A 286 20.75 1.89 20.52
CA GLU A 286 20.82 2.68 21.76
C GLU A 286 19.42 3.14 22.20
N ALA A 287 18.60 3.63 21.25
CA ALA A 287 17.22 4.03 21.53
C ALA A 287 16.37 2.83 21.93
N VAL A 288 16.54 1.68 21.26
CA VAL A 288 15.83 0.43 21.56
C VAL A 288 16.17 -0.08 22.96
N GLU A 289 17.41 -0.09 23.36
CA GLU A 289 17.84 -0.48 24.71
C GLU A 289 17.22 0.42 25.79
N HIS A 290 17.15 1.71 25.52
CA HIS A 290 16.59 2.69 26.47
C HIS A 290 15.08 2.59 26.62
N GLN A 291 14.33 2.43 25.51
CA GLN A 291 12.86 2.40 25.51
C GLN A 291 12.27 0.99 25.57
N GLY A 292 13.04 -0.06 25.30
CA GLY A 292 12.64 -1.46 25.39
C GLY A 292 11.86 -1.98 24.17
N PHE A 293 11.75 -1.22 23.08
CA PHE A 293 11.13 -1.63 21.82
C PHE A 293 11.78 -0.96 20.61
N GLY A 294 11.66 -1.55 19.44
CA GLY A 294 12.06 -0.96 18.15
C GLY A 294 10.86 -0.84 17.20
N ILE A 295 10.85 0.21 16.37
CA ILE A 295 9.86 0.39 15.32
C ILE A 295 10.17 -0.59 14.19
N VAL A 296 9.23 -1.48 13.87
CA VAL A 296 9.37 -2.45 12.77
C VAL A 296 9.01 -1.82 11.44
N GLY A 297 8.08 -0.88 11.41
CA GLY A 297 7.67 -0.14 10.21
C GLY A 297 6.24 0.35 10.27
N MET A 298 5.75 0.89 9.15
CA MET A 298 4.35 1.31 8.98
C MET A 298 3.52 0.22 8.30
N LEU A 299 2.28 0.03 8.70
CA LEU A 299 1.38 -0.97 8.10
C LEU A 299 1.22 -0.74 6.59
N SER A 300 1.03 0.51 6.16
CA SER A 300 0.95 0.87 4.73
C SER A 300 2.20 0.49 3.94
N SER A 301 3.39 0.63 4.54
CA SER A 301 4.67 0.26 3.92
C SER A 301 4.85 -1.24 3.84
N MET A 302 4.54 -1.96 4.91
CA MET A 302 4.61 -3.42 4.96
C MET A 302 3.66 -4.04 3.93
N TYR A 303 2.42 -3.54 3.86
CA TYR A 303 1.46 -3.96 2.84
C TYR A 303 1.99 -3.69 1.44
N SER A 304 2.58 -2.52 1.22
CA SER A 304 3.16 -2.16 -0.09
C SER A 304 4.34 -3.06 -0.47
N ALA A 305 5.17 -3.49 0.49
CA ALA A 305 6.23 -4.46 0.25
C ALA A 305 5.63 -5.80 -0.22
N MET A 306 4.65 -6.34 0.50
CA MET A 306 3.93 -7.55 0.12
C MET A 306 3.28 -7.43 -1.27
N TYR A 307 2.57 -6.35 -1.53
CA TYR A 307 1.92 -6.09 -2.82
C TYR A 307 2.94 -5.98 -3.97
N ASN A 308 4.11 -5.39 -3.71
CA ASN A 308 5.19 -5.29 -4.67
C ASN A 308 5.71 -6.68 -5.07
N GLU A 309 5.93 -7.59 -4.12
CA GLU A 309 6.34 -8.97 -4.41
C GLU A 309 5.32 -9.70 -5.29
N LEU A 310 4.03 -9.45 -5.08
CA LEU A 310 2.95 -10.08 -5.85
C LEU A 310 2.79 -9.49 -7.27
N THR A 311 3.12 -8.21 -7.47
CA THR A 311 2.75 -7.46 -8.69
C THR A 311 3.92 -6.93 -9.50
N LEU A 312 5.15 -7.02 -9.00
CA LEU A 312 6.36 -6.68 -9.73
C LEU A 312 7.22 -7.92 -10.02
N MET A 313 7.98 -7.85 -11.10
CA MET A 313 9.10 -8.75 -11.36
C MET A 313 10.33 -8.31 -10.55
N PRO A 314 11.31 -9.18 -10.32
CA PRO A 314 12.54 -8.82 -9.60
C PRO A 314 13.26 -7.57 -10.16
N GLU A 315 13.17 -7.35 -11.45
CA GLU A 315 13.76 -6.21 -12.16
C GLU A 315 12.93 -4.91 -12.02
N GLY A 316 11.78 -4.97 -11.32
CA GLY A 316 10.88 -3.84 -11.08
C GLY A 316 9.87 -3.58 -12.19
N GLU A 317 9.80 -4.44 -13.21
CA GLU A 317 8.75 -4.37 -14.23
C GLU A 317 7.39 -4.80 -13.66
N VAL A 318 6.32 -4.19 -14.16
CA VAL A 318 4.95 -4.53 -13.73
C VAL A 318 4.56 -5.90 -14.31
N ARG A 319 4.36 -6.88 -13.41
CA ARG A 319 3.84 -8.21 -13.75
C ARG A 319 2.30 -8.21 -13.78
N GLU A 320 1.69 -7.60 -12.78
CA GLU A 320 0.25 -7.49 -12.66
C GLU A 320 -0.16 -6.06 -12.32
N LEU A 321 -1.24 -5.56 -12.93
CA LEU A 321 -1.73 -4.21 -12.65
C LEU A 321 -2.38 -4.11 -11.27
N ARG A 322 -2.99 -5.17 -10.79
CA ARG A 322 -3.65 -5.19 -9.49
C ARG A 322 -3.64 -6.59 -8.89
N HIS A 323 -3.63 -6.62 -7.57
CA HIS A 323 -3.92 -7.77 -6.74
C HIS A 323 -5.12 -7.41 -5.85
N GLU A 324 -6.08 -8.33 -5.72
CA GLU A 324 -7.27 -8.09 -4.89
C GLU A 324 -6.92 -8.31 -3.43
N PRO A 325 -7.14 -7.33 -2.55
CA PRO A 325 -6.87 -7.47 -1.12
C PRO A 325 -7.98 -8.25 -0.42
N ASP A 326 -7.64 -8.93 0.65
CA ASP A 326 -8.63 -9.39 1.61
C ASP A 326 -9.11 -8.22 2.48
N PRO A 327 -10.42 -7.92 2.50
CA PRO A 327 -10.93 -6.76 3.23
C PRO A 327 -10.62 -6.81 4.72
N GLY A 328 -9.88 -5.81 5.21
CA GLY A 328 -9.52 -5.68 6.61
C GLY A 328 -8.44 -6.67 7.09
N GLU A 329 -7.66 -7.25 6.20
CA GLU A 329 -6.64 -8.25 6.56
C GLU A 329 -5.60 -7.70 7.56
N LEU A 330 -5.16 -6.45 7.41
CA LEU A 330 -4.25 -5.82 8.38
C LEU A 330 -4.94 -5.50 9.71
N ALA A 331 -6.22 -5.12 9.68
CA ALA A 331 -7.01 -4.93 10.89
C ALA A 331 -7.26 -6.28 11.61
N ALA A 332 -7.44 -7.37 10.85
CA ALA A 332 -7.58 -8.71 11.40
C ALA A 332 -6.26 -9.26 11.96
N LEU A 333 -5.12 -8.88 11.38
CA LEU A 333 -3.79 -9.26 11.84
C LEU A 333 -3.49 -8.71 13.25
N ILE A 334 -3.95 -7.45 13.52
CA ILE A 334 -3.84 -6.80 14.84
C ILE A 334 -5.24 -6.34 15.26
N PRO A 335 -6.09 -7.23 15.76
CA PRO A 335 -7.45 -6.88 16.14
C PRO A 335 -7.50 -5.87 17.30
N ASP A 336 -8.58 -5.12 17.38
CA ASP A 336 -8.73 -4.04 18.37
C ASP A 336 -8.62 -4.54 19.81
N ASP A 337 -9.11 -5.75 20.10
CA ASP A 337 -9.06 -6.39 21.41
C ASP A 337 -7.68 -6.98 21.77
N TYR A 338 -6.73 -7.03 20.81
CA TYR A 338 -5.37 -7.49 21.08
C TYR A 338 -4.70 -6.70 22.22
N TRP A 339 -5.01 -5.41 22.35
CA TRP A 339 -4.41 -4.52 23.34
C TRP A 339 -4.90 -4.79 24.76
N ASP A 340 -6.08 -5.35 24.91
CA ASP A 340 -6.72 -5.65 26.21
C ASP A 340 -6.40 -7.06 26.73
N ARG A 341 -5.73 -7.88 25.92
CA ARG A 341 -5.34 -9.25 26.28
C ARG A 341 -4.18 -9.24 27.26
N GLU A 342 -4.34 -9.92 28.41
CA GLU A 342 -3.29 -10.05 29.44
C GLU A 342 -2.24 -11.12 29.10
N ASP A 343 -2.59 -12.10 28.26
CA ASP A 343 -1.79 -13.28 27.91
C ASP A 343 -0.90 -13.08 26.67
N ARG A 344 -0.70 -11.83 26.22
CA ARG A 344 0.14 -11.52 25.07
C ARG A 344 1.59 -11.91 25.28
N ALA A 345 2.10 -12.79 24.42
CA ALA A 345 3.51 -13.13 24.36
C ALA A 345 4.30 -12.16 23.45
N LEU A 346 3.72 -11.73 22.34
CA LEU A 346 4.30 -10.71 21.47
C LEU A 346 4.00 -9.31 22.02
N SER A 347 5.01 -8.67 22.61
CA SER A 347 4.88 -7.26 23.02
C SER A 347 4.75 -6.37 21.78
N LEU A 348 3.71 -5.59 21.70
CA LEU A 348 3.40 -4.75 20.54
C LEU A 348 3.03 -3.34 20.98
N TRP A 349 3.45 -2.34 20.19
CA TRP A 349 3.07 -0.92 20.35
C TRP A 349 2.58 -0.39 19.02
N ARG A 350 1.56 0.47 19.07
CA ARG A 350 1.10 1.29 17.95
C ARG A 350 1.48 2.75 18.19
N LEU A 351 2.04 3.39 17.18
CA LEU A 351 2.33 4.82 17.22
C LEU A 351 1.63 5.47 16.02
N HIS A 352 0.75 6.41 16.30
CA HIS A 352 0.03 7.17 15.28
C HIS A 352 0.74 8.50 15.07
N ILE A 353 0.99 8.84 13.80
CA ILE A 353 1.44 10.18 13.42
C ILE A 353 0.19 10.99 13.09
N GLU A 354 -0.06 12.04 13.87
CA GLU A 354 -1.15 12.97 13.61
C GLU A 354 -0.60 14.34 13.22
N PRO A 355 -1.17 14.99 12.18
CA PRO A 355 -0.79 16.34 11.84
C PRO A 355 -1.09 17.29 13.01
N PRO A 356 -0.24 18.29 13.27
CA PRO A 356 -0.39 19.22 14.42
C PRO A 356 -1.68 20.06 14.39
N ASP A 357 -2.32 20.21 13.23
CA ASP A 357 -3.52 21.04 13.04
C ASP A 357 -4.84 20.29 13.25
N ARG A 358 -4.83 18.97 13.57
CA ARG A 358 -6.06 18.17 13.68
C ARG A 358 -6.95 18.62 14.84
N THR A 359 -6.37 19.04 15.97
CA THR A 359 -7.11 19.51 17.14
C THR A 359 -7.88 20.82 16.91
N ALA A 360 -7.55 21.59 15.88
CA ALA A 360 -8.23 22.85 15.56
C ALA A 360 -9.46 22.68 14.66
N LEU A 361 -9.62 21.54 13.98
CA LEU A 361 -10.74 21.27 13.08
C LEU A 361 -11.89 20.55 13.78
N ASP A 362 -11.61 19.72 14.79
CA ASP A 362 -12.61 18.99 15.58
C ASP A 362 -13.33 19.89 16.60
N ALA A 363 -12.87 21.15 16.76
CA ALA A 363 -13.42 22.14 17.70
C ALA A 363 -14.41 23.12 17.08
N ARG A 364 -14.94 22.87 15.87
CA ARG A 364 -16.00 23.70 15.31
C ARG A 364 -17.35 22.99 15.44
N PRO A 365 -18.34 23.66 16.06
CA PRO A 365 -19.67 23.12 16.34
C PRO A 365 -20.48 22.88 15.09
#